data_1d47f7ce327578f8eb76529d903ac7ac
#
_entry.id   1d47f7ce327578f8eb76529d903ac7ac
#
_cell.length_a   1.000
_cell.length_b   1.000
_cell.length_c   1.000
_cell.angle_alpha   90.00
_cell.angle_beta   90.00
_cell.angle_gamma   90.00
#
_symmetry.space_group_name_H-M   'P 1'
#
loop_
_entity.id
_entity.type
_entity.pdbx_description
1 polymer ?
#
loop_
_entity_poly.entity_id
_entity_poly.type
_entity_poly.pdbx_seq_one_letter_code
_entity_poly.pdbx_strand_id
1 'polypeptide(L)'
;MKEDYKMKNYIKISILSLSLVGLASCDMDAPSISTLDESSVFATYSLAESEVMSIHVSFGETNSYRGRFLPYYGVNSDVEWGNAPSYADRLSDKQSLWNYSTQPANGQMNTTNNAYAKFYEGIERANLAIKGIREYGNIENNPDMRHLLGEALTLRAVIYNDLTKAWGDVPARFEPNNSENMYLPRTNRDKIYKQLLADLEEAEEYCYWANENAITKTTERVNKDFVKALRARLALYAGGYGLRGDGYRRSKDSDLSPEKMFAIAKKECEEVIAHGSSKLGTFKENFVKLCQDNVAAGGESLWEIPFSAGRGRVLYTWGLKHNAKDQYTQQAQGGVNRAVSTLYYDYDPEDVRRDITVVPYEWSKELVAGNAHVTLSGLNKMCFGKLRYEWMTRIVTSTNDDGINWQYMRMADVYLMAAEAENELGNTAAAWNYMKPVLDRALPAAKVAALQSKYTASQQAFREGIYDQRALEFAGEALRKADLVRWGIVDEKMKEAKDKLIRLSSRTGEYAGLPDKVYINNAEDANNIQYYGLNMGEDDPDVISTLGEWESKSWFGSADKPTLTDDIIDGLYVTQPSTNCLWPIWQCFIDASNNMLNNDGNYGQLSD
;
A
#
# COMPACT_ATOMS: atom_id res chain seq x y z
N MET A 1 -68.53 -24.35 -45.34
CA MET A 1 -69.21 -24.04 -44.05
C MET A 1 -69.32 -25.19 -43.07
N LYS A 2 -69.26 -26.45 -43.46
CA LYS A 2 -69.28 -27.61 -42.49
C LYS A 2 -67.91 -28.03 -42.00
N GLU A 3 -66.86 -27.76 -42.73
CA GLU A 3 -65.49 -28.08 -42.31
C GLU A 3 -64.89 -27.05 -41.28
N ASP A 4 -65.23 -25.80 -41.45
CA ASP A 4 -64.79 -24.75 -40.51
C ASP A 4 -65.43 -24.89 -39.12
N TYR A 5 -66.58 -25.50 -39.00
CA TYR A 5 -67.25 -25.74 -37.71
C TYR A 5 -66.56 -26.88 -36.90
N LYS A 6 -66.04 -27.90 -37.60
CA LYS A 6 -65.29 -29.00 -36.96
C LYS A 6 -63.95 -28.55 -36.47
N MET A 7 -63.22 -27.74 -37.22
CA MET A 7 -61.92 -27.24 -36.84
C MET A 7 -61.99 -26.30 -35.60
N LYS A 8 -63.03 -25.44 -35.53
CA LYS A 8 -63.25 -24.60 -34.35
C LYS A 8 -63.57 -25.39 -33.07
N ASN A 9 -64.20 -26.55 -33.16
CA ASN A 9 -64.49 -27.41 -32.00
C ASN A 9 -63.24 -28.17 -31.54
N TYR A 10 -62.36 -28.60 -32.44
CA TYR A 10 -61.09 -29.23 -32.06
C TYR A 10 -60.13 -28.25 -31.39
N ILE A 11 -60.09 -27.00 -31.85
CA ILE A 11 -59.29 -25.94 -31.22
C ILE A 11 -59.80 -25.61 -29.81
N LYS A 12 -61.14 -25.58 -29.60
CA LYS A 12 -61.72 -25.34 -28.27
C LYS A 12 -61.48 -26.48 -27.31
N ILE A 13 -61.49 -27.73 -27.77
CA ILE A 13 -61.19 -28.92 -26.94
C ILE A 13 -59.71 -29.01 -26.63
N SER A 14 -58.81 -28.65 -27.56
CA SER A 14 -57.36 -28.59 -27.32
C SER A 14 -56.96 -27.47 -26.35
N ILE A 15 -57.62 -26.32 -26.37
CA ILE A 15 -57.38 -25.23 -25.42
C ILE A 15 -57.92 -25.61 -24.02
N LEU A 16 -59.04 -26.33 -23.93
CA LEU A 16 -59.58 -26.75 -22.65
C LEU A 16 -58.77 -27.90 -22.01
N SER A 17 -58.17 -28.76 -22.82
CA SER A 17 -57.27 -29.81 -22.31
C SER A 17 -55.89 -29.22 -21.89
N LEU A 18 -55.40 -28.15 -22.52
CA LEU A 18 -54.18 -27.47 -22.10
C LEU A 18 -54.38 -26.64 -20.82
N SER A 19 -55.58 -26.14 -20.56
CA SER A 19 -55.86 -25.38 -19.32
C SER A 19 -56.12 -26.27 -18.10
N LEU A 20 -56.42 -27.59 -18.27
CA LEU A 20 -56.53 -28.53 -17.15
C LEU A 20 -55.19 -29.18 -16.75
N VAL A 21 -54.18 -29.14 -17.63
CA VAL A 21 -52.82 -29.60 -17.29
C VAL A 21 -52.02 -28.50 -16.54
N GLY A 22 -52.46 -27.24 -16.63
CA GLY A 22 -51.83 -26.10 -15.96
C GLY A 22 -52.19 -25.94 -14.46
N LEU A 23 -53.06 -26.77 -13.89
CA LEU A 23 -53.46 -26.68 -12.47
C LEU A 23 -52.93 -27.83 -11.62
N ALA A 24 -52.13 -28.76 -12.17
CA ALA A 24 -51.29 -29.64 -11.43
C ALA A 24 -49.83 -29.11 -11.45
N SER A 25 -49.64 -27.88 -11.04
CA SER A 25 -48.33 -27.43 -10.53
C SER A 25 -48.14 -28.15 -9.20
N CYS A 26 -47.67 -29.38 -9.29
CA CYS A 26 -46.94 -29.93 -8.18
C CYS A 26 -45.86 -28.92 -7.81
N ASP A 27 -45.85 -28.58 -6.58
CA ASP A 27 -44.70 -28.00 -5.87
C ASP A 27 -43.50 -28.88 -6.19
N MET A 28 -42.78 -28.55 -7.29
CA MET A 28 -41.49 -29.14 -7.60
C MET A 28 -40.45 -28.28 -6.86
N ASP A 29 -40.47 -28.36 -5.56
CA ASP A 29 -39.26 -28.23 -4.77
C ASP A 29 -38.38 -29.46 -5.07
N ALA A 30 -37.93 -29.54 -6.32
CA ALA A 30 -36.74 -30.32 -6.62
C ALA A 30 -35.59 -29.51 -5.99
N PRO A 31 -34.95 -29.99 -4.93
CA PRO A 31 -33.76 -29.33 -4.43
C PRO A 31 -32.82 -29.18 -5.62
N SER A 32 -32.38 -27.97 -5.87
CA SER A 32 -31.42 -27.70 -6.95
C SER A 32 -30.16 -28.49 -6.63
N ILE A 33 -30.01 -29.68 -7.23
CA ILE A 33 -28.83 -30.56 -7.04
C ILE A 33 -27.58 -29.91 -7.60
N SER A 34 -27.68 -28.73 -8.26
CA SER A 34 -26.57 -27.99 -8.84
C SER A 34 -26.10 -26.79 -8.03
N THR A 35 -26.75 -26.42 -6.94
CA THR A 35 -26.27 -25.39 -6.01
C THR A 35 -25.70 -26.07 -4.77
N LEU A 36 -24.39 -25.89 -4.57
CA LEU A 36 -23.77 -26.22 -3.28
C LEU A 36 -24.41 -25.34 -2.21
N ASP A 37 -24.94 -25.94 -1.17
CA ASP A 37 -25.41 -25.19 -0.02
C ASP A 37 -24.24 -24.69 0.83
N GLU A 38 -24.49 -23.68 1.65
CA GLU A 38 -23.49 -23.05 2.49
C GLU A 38 -22.79 -24.06 3.41
N SER A 39 -23.55 -25.05 3.95
CA SER A 39 -23.02 -26.08 4.82
C SER A 39 -21.99 -26.97 4.10
N SER A 40 -22.27 -27.35 2.86
CA SER A 40 -21.36 -28.18 2.05
C SER A 40 -20.09 -27.42 1.65
N VAL A 41 -20.22 -26.13 1.34
CA VAL A 41 -19.08 -25.26 1.01
C VAL A 41 -18.12 -25.18 2.19
N PHE A 42 -18.60 -24.81 3.36
CA PHE A 42 -17.74 -24.55 4.52
C PHE A 42 -17.40 -25.79 5.36
N ALA A 43 -18.04 -26.93 5.13
CA ALA A 43 -17.59 -28.22 5.68
C ALA A 43 -16.43 -28.84 4.87
N THR A 44 -16.19 -28.39 3.64
CA THR A 44 -15.16 -28.93 2.74
C THR A 44 -13.99 -27.95 2.63
N TYR A 45 -12.78 -28.36 3.07
CA TYR A 45 -11.60 -27.47 3.13
C TYR A 45 -11.33 -26.75 1.79
N SER A 46 -11.27 -27.46 0.65
CA SER A 46 -10.94 -26.86 -0.65
C SER A 46 -11.99 -25.86 -1.14
N LEU A 47 -13.26 -26.04 -0.77
CA LEU A 47 -14.33 -25.09 -1.11
C LEU A 47 -14.26 -23.87 -0.20
N ALA A 48 -14.09 -24.07 1.11
CA ALA A 48 -13.89 -22.99 2.07
C ALA A 48 -12.63 -22.16 1.75
N GLU A 49 -11.53 -22.82 1.35
CA GLU A 49 -10.32 -22.17 0.87
C GLU A 49 -10.59 -21.28 -0.35
N SER A 50 -11.38 -21.78 -1.32
CA SER A 50 -11.75 -20.98 -2.49
C SER A 50 -12.54 -19.73 -2.13
N GLU A 51 -13.42 -19.80 -1.13
CA GLU A 51 -14.17 -18.66 -0.62
C GLU A 51 -13.24 -17.66 0.08
N VAL A 52 -12.30 -18.10 0.90
CA VAL A 52 -11.30 -17.22 1.54
C VAL A 52 -10.40 -16.58 0.48
N MET A 53 -9.94 -17.34 -0.51
CA MET A 53 -9.14 -16.78 -1.63
C MET A 53 -9.93 -15.77 -2.47
N SER A 54 -11.25 -15.90 -2.54
CA SER A 54 -12.10 -14.94 -3.24
C SER A 54 -12.03 -13.50 -2.69
N ILE A 55 -11.59 -13.33 -1.43
CA ILE A 55 -11.38 -12.01 -0.80
C ILE A 55 -10.31 -11.23 -1.57
N HIS A 56 -9.28 -11.89 -2.10
CA HIS A 56 -8.20 -11.27 -2.87
C HIS A 56 -8.67 -10.61 -4.18
N VAL A 57 -9.83 -10.98 -4.71
CA VAL A 57 -10.39 -10.35 -5.93
C VAL A 57 -10.57 -8.84 -5.75
N SER A 58 -10.85 -8.38 -4.52
CA SER A 58 -10.98 -6.95 -4.20
C SER A 58 -9.71 -6.14 -4.48
N PHE A 59 -8.54 -6.75 -4.46
CA PHE A 59 -7.26 -6.09 -4.76
C PHE A 59 -6.88 -6.11 -6.25
N GLY A 60 -7.35 -7.12 -7.00
CA GLY A 60 -6.84 -7.46 -8.33
C GLY A 60 -7.35 -6.61 -9.49
N GLU A 61 -8.42 -5.82 -9.33
CA GLU A 61 -9.02 -5.10 -10.44
C GLU A 61 -8.33 -3.76 -10.74
N THR A 62 -8.15 -3.45 -12.03
CA THR A 62 -7.47 -2.23 -12.50
C THR A 62 -8.13 -0.95 -12.01
N ASN A 63 -9.48 -0.92 -11.97
CA ASN A 63 -10.24 0.25 -11.55
C ASN A 63 -10.56 0.25 -10.05
N SER A 64 -9.80 -0.51 -9.25
CA SER A 64 -9.96 -0.60 -7.82
C SER A 64 -8.61 -0.42 -7.10
N TYR A 65 -8.22 -1.32 -6.21
CA TYR A 65 -7.04 -1.20 -5.38
C TYR A 65 -5.76 -0.88 -6.17
N ARG A 66 -5.38 -1.73 -7.13
CA ARG A 66 -4.11 -1.61 -7.86
C ARG A 66 -4.02 -0.40 -8.79
N GLY A 67 -5.12 0.13 -9.26
CA GLY A 67 -5.11 1.26 -10.19
C GLY A 67 -5.78 2.52 -9.68
N ARG A 68 -6.44 2.48 -8.49
CA ARG A 68 -7.11 3.64 -7.89
C ARG A 68 -6.75 3.89 -6.43
N PHE A 69 -6.20 2.91 -5.72
CA PHE A 69 -5.71 3.10 -4.36
C PHE A 69 -4.19 3.23 -4.32
N LEU A 70 -3.45 2.21 -4.73
CA LEU A 70 -1.97 2.21 -4.72
C LEU A 70 -1.31 3.39 -5.44
N PRO A 71 -1.81 3.90 -6.59
CA PRO A 71 -1.18 5.04 -7.26
C PRO A 71 -1.41 6.39 -6.57
N TYR A 72 -2.39 6.51 -5.69
CA TYR A 72 -2.82 7.80 -5.15
C TYR A 72 -2.71 7.91 -3.64
N TYR A 73 -3.04 6.85 -2.90
CA TYR A 73 -2.88 6.86 -1.46
C TYR A 73 -1.38 6.78 -1.08
N GLY A 74 -0.98 7.54 -0.07
CA GLY A 74 0.41 7.53 0.41
C GLY A 74 1.34 8.47 -0.36
N VAL A 75 0.95 8.95 -1.53
CA VAL A 75 1.74 9.90 -2.33
C VAL A 75 1.54 11.33 -1.82
N ASN A 76 2.50 12.21 -2.12
CA ASN A 76 2.67 13.52 -1.54
C ASN A 76 2.84 13.47 -0.02
N SER A 77 3.98 12.91 0.35
CA SER A 77 4.61 12.99 1.67
C SER A 77 5.93 13.77 1.57
N ASP A 78 6.70 13.79 2.63
CA ASP A 78 8.05 14.38 2.64
C ASP A 78 9.09 13.57 1.85
N VAL A 79 8.77 12.34 1.43
CA VAL A 79 9.68 11.43 0.68
C VAL A 79 9.13 10.93 -0.66
N GLU A 80 7.84 11.06 -0.90
CA GLU A 80 7.14 10.52 -2.07
C GLU A 80 6.24 11.57 -2.69
N TRP A 81 6.22 11.69 -4.03
CA TRP A 81 5.27 12.53 -4.75
C TRP A 81 4.78 11.89 -6.05
N GLY A 82 3.65 12.38 -6.56
CA GLY A 82 3.20 12.02 -7.90
C GLY A 82 4.13 12.59 -8.97
N ASN A 83 4.15 12.00 -10.14
CA ASN A 83 4.96 12.49 -11.25
C ASN A 83 4.57 13.92 -11.63
N ALA A 84 5.49 14.86 -11.41
CA ALA A 84 5.32 16.29 -11.61
C ALA A 84 4.13 16.89 -10.86
N PRO A 85 4.22 17.07 -9.53
CA PRO A 85 3.24 17.86 -8.79
C PRO A 85 3.10 19.26 -9.44
N SER A 86 1.90 19.82 -9.46
CA SER A 86 1.63 21.11 -10.04
C SER A 86 0.58 21.87 -9.24
N TYR A 87 0.92 23.08 -8.81
CA TYR A 87 -0.04 23.97 -8.18
C TYR A 87 -1.04 24.55 -9.20
N ALA A 88 -0.60 24.78 -10.43
CA ALA A 88 -1.48 25.24 -11.52
C ALA A 88 -2.60 24.23 -11.79
N ASP A 89 -2.27 22.92 -11.78
CA ASP A 89 -3.21 21.82 -12.01
C ASP A 89 -3.82 21.25 -10.72
N ARG A 90 -3.66 21.91 -9.57
CA ARG A 90 -4.00 21.42 -8.23
C ARG A 90 -5.43 20.88 -8.06
N LEU A 91 -6.37 21.37 -8.87
CA LEU A 91 -7.77 20.97 -8.82
C LEU A 91 -8.11 19.86 -9.83
N SER A 92 -7.13 19.41 -10.63
CA SER A 92 -7.37 18.26 -11.51
C SER A 92 -7.62 17.00 -10.69
N ASP A 93 -8.36 16.05 -11.24
CA ASP A 93 -8.75 14.83 -10.54
C ASP A 93 -7.59 14.06 -9.94
N LYS A 94 -6.45 13.98 -10.66
CA LYS A 94 -5.26 13.28 -10.16
C LYS A 94 -4.52 14.06 -9.08
N GLN A 95 -4.24 15.35 -9.35
CA GLN A 95 -3.48 16.19 -8.41
C GLN A 95 -4.21 16.34 -7.07
N SER A 96 -5.53 16.51 -7.10
CA SER A 96 -6.32 16.67 -5.89
C SER A 96 -6.32 15.42 -4.99
N LEU A 97 -6.16 14.21 -5.54
CA LEU A 97 -5.99 12.99 -4.74
C LEU A 97 -4.66 12.93 -3.99
N TRP A 98 -3.62 13.62 -4.49
CA TRP A 98 -2.30 13.64 -3.87
C TRP A 98 -2.11 14.81 -2.90
N ASN A 99 -2.56 16.01 -3.28
CA ASN A 99 -2.15 17.29 -2.70
C ASN A 99 -3.04 17.79 -1.55
N TYR A 100 -3.80 16.92 -0.93
CA TYR A 100 -4.68 17.19 0.23
C TYR A 100 -5.88 18.09 -0.11
N SER A 101 -6.30 18.18 -1.38
CA SER A 101 -7.47 18.98 -1.78
C SER A 101 -8.61 18.15 -2.43
N THR A 102 -8.67 16.87 -2.10
CA THR A 102 -9.63 15.93 -2.67
C THR A 102 -11.08 16.35 -2.46
N GLN A 103 -11.87 16.31 -3.54
CA GLN A 103 -13.29 16.65 -3.51
C GLN A 103 -14.17 15.41 -3.67
N PRO A 104 -15.41 15.38 -3.11
CA PRO A 104 -16.31 14.23 -3.24
C PRO A 104 -16.65 13.86 -4.68
N ALA A 105 -16.71 14.84 -5.60
CA ALA A 105 -16.97 14.63 -7.02
C ALA A 105 -15.65 14.55 -7.82
N ASN A 106 -14.83 13.51 -7.56
CA ASN A 106 -13.57 13.31 -8.26
C ASN A 106 -13.73 12.27 -9.38
N GLY A 107 -13.30 12.59 -10.61
CA GLY A 107 -13.46 11.70 -11.77
C GLY A 107 -12.60 10.44 -11.76
N GLN A 108 -11.54 10.37 -10.90
CA GLN A 108 -10.80 9.13 -10.66
C GLN A 108 -11.51 8.18 -9.69
N MET A 109 -12.56 8.66 -9.02
CA MET A 109 -13.35 7.92 -8.03
C MET A 109 -14.84 8.10 -8.34
N ASN A 110 -15.44 7.08 -8.92
CA ASN A 110 -16.85 7.05 -9.31
C ASN A 110 -17.36 5.60 -9.32
N THR A 111 -18.54 5.33 -9.83
CA THR A 111 -19.12 3.97 -9.89
C THR A 111 -18.31 2.97 -10.73
N THR A 112 -17.50 3.44 -11.67
CA THR A 112 -16.63 2.60 -12.51
C THR A 112 -15.23 2.49 -11.93
N ASN A 113 -14.70 3.60 -11.41
CA ASN A 113 -13.36 3.68 -10.81
C ASN A 113 -13.50 3.72 -9.28
N ASN A 114 -13.40 2.57 -8.62
CA ASN A 114 -13.93 2.52 -7.28
C ASN A 114 -13.21 1.51 -6.38
N ALA A 115 -12.15 1.96 -5.72
CA ALA A 115 -11.50 1.18 -4.67
C ALA A 115 -12.44 0.98 -3.46
N TYR A 116 -13.22 2.00 -3.08
CA TYR A 116 -14.07 1.97 -1.89
C TYR A 116 -15.12 0.85 -1.93
N ALA A 117 -15.88 0.71 -3.03
CA ALA A 117 -16.87 -0.36 -3.14
C ALA A 117 -16.19 -1.75 -3.22
N LYS A 118 -15.03 -1.86 -3.85
CA LYS A 118 -14.29 -3.12 -3.90
C LYS A 118 -13.75 -3.54 -2.54
N PHE A 119 -13.39 -2.60 -1.68
CA PHE A 119 -13.07 -2.91 -0.29
C PHE A 119 -14.28 -3.50 0.45
N TYR A 120 -15.47 -2.93 0.27
CA TYR A 120 -16.69 -3.48 0.88
C TYR A 120 -17.13 -4.82 0.27
N GLU A 121 -16.86 -5.05 -1.02
CA GLU A 121 -17.03 -6.39 -1.61
C GLU A 121 -16.09 -7.41 -0.93
N GLY A 122 -14.83 -7.04 -0.71
CA GLY A 122 -13.88 -7.89 0.02
C GLY A 122 -14.28 -8.14 1.48
N ILE A 123 -14.80 -7.13 2.17
CA ILE A 123 -15.33 -7.26 3.53
C ILE A 123 -16.51 -8.23 3.56
N GLU A 124 -17.43 -8.12 2.60
CA GLU A 124 -18.60 -9.02 2.52
C GLU A 124 -18.16 -10.48 2.31
N ARG A 125 -17.23 -10.73 1.38
CA ARG A 125 -16.65 -12.06 1.16
C ARG A 125 -15.98 -12.61 2.43
N ALA A 126 -15.25 -11.77 3.15
CA ALA A 126 -14.63 -12.14 4.42
C ALA A 126 -15.70 -12.47 5.48
N ASN A 127 -16.75 -11.66 5.60
CA ASN A 127 -17.82 -11.89 6.56
C ASN A 127 -18.56 -13.23 6.29
N LEU A 128 -18.85 -13.52 5.02
CA LEU A 128 -19.46 -14.79 4.61
C LEU A 128 -18.54 -15.97 4.96
N ALA A 129 -17.24 -15.88 4.62
CA ALA A 129 -16.27 -16.93 4.94
C ALA A 129 -16.12 -17.13 6.44
N ILE A 130 -15.99 -16.05 7.23
CA ILE A 130 -15.87 -16.12 8.70
C ILE A 130 -17.11 -16.80 9.30
N LYS A 131 -18.32 -16.37 8.90
CA LYS A 131 -19.56 -16.95 9.40
C LYS A 131 -19.66 -18.43 9.03
N GLY A 132 -19.48 -18.76 7.75
CA GLY A 132 -19.63 -20.13 7.25
C GLY A 132 -18.59 -21.08 7.86
N ILE A 133 -17.32 -20.68 8.00
CA ILE A 133 -16.28 -21.51 8.63
C ILE A 133 -16.59 -21.72 10.13
N ARG A 134 -17.03 -20.69 10.86
CA ARG A 134 -17.41 -20.82 12.27
C ARG A 134 -18.58 -21.79 12.45
N GLU A 135 -19.56 -21.75 11.56
CA GLU A 135 -20.77 -22.55 11.67
C GLU A 135 -20.57 -24.01 11.20
N TYR A 136 -19.83 -24.21 10.10
CA TYR A 136 -19.73 -25.53 9.45
C TYR A 136 -18.31 -26.12 9.39
N GLY A 137 -17.26 -25.34 9.67
CA GLY A 137 -15.86 -25.72 9.45
C GLY A 137 -15.29 -26.69 10.50
N ASN A 138 -16.02 -27.03 11.57
CA ASN A 138 -15.55 -27.90 12.66
C ASN A 138 -14.16 -27.50 13.18
N ILE A 139 -13.98 -26.20 13.43
CA ILE A 139 -12.68 -25.59 13.74
C ILE A 139 -11.99 -26.17 14.99
N GLU A 140 -12.74 -26.75 15.91
CA GLU A 140 -12.18 -27.39 17.12
C GLU A 140 -11.34 -28.64 16.79
N ASN A 141 -11.75 -29.40 15.76
CA ASN A 141 -11.10 -30.63 15.36
C ASN A 141 -10.38 -30.54 14.01
N ASN A 142 -10.43 -29.39 13.34
CA ASN A 142 -9.80 -29.18 12.04
C ASN A 142 -8.86 -27.95 12.08
N PRO A 143 -7.56 -28.15 12.36
CA PRO A 143 -6.61 -27.05 12.48
C PRO A 143 -6.40 -26.29 11.16
N ASP A 144 -6.56 -26.92 9.99
CA ASP A 144 -6.45 -26.23 8.70
C ASP A 144 -7.66 -25.32 8.45
N MET A 145 -8.86 -25.71 8.88
CA MET A 145 -10.04 -24.83 8.86
C MET A 145 -9.90 -23.66 9.84
N ARG A 146 -9.28 -23.89 11.02
CA ARG A 146 -8.95 -22.77 11.92
C ARG A 146 -8.00 -21.79 11.27
N HIS A 147 -6.99 -22.29 10.56
CA HIS A 147 -6.07 -21.43 9.81
C HIS A 147 -6.82 -20.59 8.77
N LEU A 148 -7.74 -21.19 7.99
CA LEU A 148 -8.58 -20.46 7.04
C LEU A 148 -9.44 -19.37 7.70
N LEU A 149 -10.00 -19.65 8.89
CA LEU A 149 -10.70 -18.64 9.67
C LEU A 149 -9.77 -17.47 10.03
N GLY A 150 -8.58 -17.76 10.53
CA GLY A 150 -7.56 -16.77 10.85
C GLY A 150 -7.14 -15.94 9.61
N GLU A 151 -7.01 -16.59 8.45
CA GLU A 151 -6.72 -15.92 7.18
C GLU A 151 -7.86 -14.98 6.76
N ALA A 152 -9.13 -15.39 6.85
CA ALA A 152 -10.28 -14.53 6.54
C ALA A 152 -10.39 -13.32 7.48
N LEU A 153 -10.18 -13.52 8.79
CA LEU A 153 -10.13 -12.43 9.78
C LEU A 153 -9.02 -11.42 9.46
N THR A 154 -7.85 -11.94 9.10
CA THR A 154 -6.67 -11.11 8.77
C THR A 154 -6.87 -10.32 7.48
N LEU A 155 -7.41 -10.93 6.43
CA LEU A 155 -7.70 -10.24 5.17
C LEU A 155 -8.76 -9.15 5.34
N ARG A 156 -9.79 -9.38 6.18
CA ARG A 156 -10.75 -8.35 6.58
C ARG A 156 -10.05 -7.18 7.28
N ALA A 157 -9.12 -7.48 8.17
CA ALA A 157 -8.34 -6.46 8.88
C ALA A 157 -7.43 -5.65 7.93
N VAL A 158 -6.80 -6.27 6.93
CA VAL A 158 -6.04 -5.58 5.87
C VAL A 158 -6.92 -4.56 5.16
N ILE A 159 -8.11 -4.96 4.73
CA ILE A 159 -9.03 -4.08 3.99
C ILE A 159 -9.49 -2.90 4.87
N TYR A 160 -9.89 -3.15 6.11
CA TYR A 160 -10.27 -2.07 7.03
C TYR A 160 -9.11 -1.16 7.42
N ASN A 161 -7.88 -1.68 7.54
CA ASN A 161 -6.69 -0.86 7.75
C ASN A 161 -6.53 0.16 6.62
N ASP A 162 -6.69 -0.24 5.37
CA ASP A 162 -6.58 0.65 4.23
C ASP A 162 -7.77 1.61 4.12
N LEU A 163 -8.98 1.17 4.41
CA LEU A 163 -10.16 2.03 4.50
C LEU A 163 -9.99 3.13 5.56
N THR A 164 -9.62 2.75 6.78
CA THR A 164 -9.51 3.72 7.88
C THR A 164 -8.37 4.72 7.70
N LYS A 165 -7.26 4.30 7.08
CA LYS A 165 -6.17 5.21 6.71
C LYS A 165 -6.62 6.27 5.70
N ALA A 166 -7.40 5.88 4.69
CA ALA A 166 -7.76 6.77 3.60
C ALA A 166 -9.02 7.59 3.87
N TRP A 167 -10.07 7.00 4.48
CA TRP A 167 -11.37 7.66 4.67
C TRP A 167 -11.72 7.92 6.15
N GLY A 168 -10.92 7.43 7.05
CA GLY A 168 -11.14 7.61 8.50
C GLY A 168 -12.30 6.78 9.02
N ASP A 169 -13.35 7.46 9.50
CA ASP A 169 -14.56 6.81 9.98
C ASP A 169 -15.39 6.33 8.78
N VAL A 170 -15.71 5.05 8.76
CA VAL A 170 -16.40 4.36 7.66
C VAL A 170 -17.47 3.42 8.23
N PRO A 171 -18.45 2.94 7.45
CA PRO A 171 -19.41 1.94 7.93
C PRO A 171 -18.71 0.68 8.45
N ALA A 172 -19.02 0.28 9.69
CA ALA A 172 -18.51 -0.93 10.30
C ALA A 172 -19.41 -2.12 9.95
N ARG A 173 -18.92 -3.00 9.06
CA ARG A 173 -19.61 -4.21 8.61
C ARG A 173 -18.81 -5.43 9.04
N PHE A 174 -19.23 -6.08 10.11
CA PHE A 174 -18.60 -7.29 10.65
C PHE A 174 -19.47 -8.54 10.52
N GLU A 175 -20.66 -8.38 9.95
CA GLU A 175 -21.60 -9.44 9.63
C GLU A 175 -21.98 -9.38 8.14
N PRO A 176 -22.38 -10.51 7.54
CA PRO A 176 -22.89 -10.53 6.16
C PRO A 176 -24.07 -9.57 5.96
N ASN A 177 -24.19 -9.03 4.74
CA ASN A 177 -25.27 -8.13 4.38
C ASN A 177 -26.63 -8.81 4.46
N ASN A 178 -27.62 -8.08 4.97
CA ASN A 178 -29.02 -8.48 5.00
C ASN A 178 -29.93 -7.23 4.84
N SER A 179 -31.24 -7.43 4.87
CA SER A 179 -32.20 -6.31 4.72
C SER A 179 -32.12 -5.26 5.84
N GLU A 180 -31.63 -5.63 7.02
CA GLU A 180 -31.58 -4.76 8.18
C GLU A 180 -30.28 -3.91 8.22
N ASN A 181 -29.18 -4.46 7.70
CA ASN A 181 -27.87 -3.81 7.73
C ASN A 181 -27.39 -3.29 6.36
N MET A 182 -28.25 -3.26 5.34
CA MET A 182 -27.90 -2.82 3.99
C MET A 182 -27.36 -1.39 3.96
N TYR A 183 -27.96 -0.48 4.71
CA TYR A 183 -27.57 0.91 4.80
C TYR A 183 -27.05 1.21 6.21
N LEU A 184 -25.73 1.41 6.35
CA LEU A 184 -25.09 1.74 7.62
C LEU A 184 -24.47 3.14 7.55
N PRO A 185 -24.59 3.92 8.62
CA PRO A 185 -23.87 5.20 8.75
C PRO A 185 -22.36 4.95 8.94
N ARG A 186 -21.59 6.00 8.84
CA ARG A 186 -20.19 5.99 9.27
C ARG A 186 -20.12 5.68 10.77
N THR A 187 -19.17 4.85 11.14
CA THR A 187 -18.91 4.42 12.51
C THR A 187 -17.60 5.03 12.99
N ASN A 188 -17.52 5.44 14.23
CA ASN A 188 -16.26 5.84 14.84
C ASN A 188 -15.23 4.72 14.67
N ARG A 189 -14.10 5.04 14.01
CA ARG A 189 -13.02 4.07 13.73
C ARG A 189 -12.45 3.41 14.98
N ASP A 190 -12.66 3.99 16.18
CA ASP A 190 -12.23 3.37 17.43
C ASP A 190 -12.93 2.03 17.66
N LYS A 191 -14.23 1.92 17.33
CA LYS A 191 -14.96 0.64 17.36
C LYS A 191 -14.40 -0.35 16.35
N ILE A 192 -14.06 0.15 15.14
CA ILE A 192 -13.44 -0.68 14.09
C ILE A 192 -12.08 -1.19 14.58
N TYR A 193 -11.21 -0.33 15.09
CA TYR A 193 -9.90 -0.75 15.60
C TYR A 193 -9.99 -1.77 16.72
N LYS A 194 -10.91 -1.59 17.68
CA LYS A 194 -11.12 -2.56 18.77
C LYS A 194 -11.52 -3.92 18.22
N GLN A 195 -12.46 -3.96 17.27
CA GLN A 195 -12.85 -5.23 16.65
C GLN A 195 -11.70 -5.88 15.88
N LEU A 196 -10.94 -5.10 15.09
CA LEU A 196 -9.82 -5.66 14.32
C LEU A 196 -8.67 -6.16 15.21
N LEU A 197 -8.39 -5.48 16.31
CA LEU A 197 -7.38 -5.94 17.29
C LEU A 197 -7.80 -7.24 17.96
N ALA A 198 -9.10 -7.43 18.25
CA ALA A 198 -9.64 -8.68 18.76
C ALA A 198 -9.67 -9.78 17.70
N ASP A 199 -10.08 -9.46 16.46
CA ASP A 199 -10.05 -10.40 15.33
C ASP A 199 -8.64 -10.95 15.08
N LEU A 200 -7.62 -10.09 15.18
CA LEU A 200 -6.23 -10.50 14.97
C LEU A 200 -5.66 -11.26 16.17
N GLU A 201 -6.12 -10.97 17.39
CA GLU A 201 -5.81 -11.78 18.59
C GLU A 201 -6.36 -13.21 18.46
N GLU A 202 -7.59 -13.36 17.95
CA GLU A 202 -8.14 -14.68 17.61
C GLU A 202 -7.36 -15.35 16.47
N ALA A 203 -7.05 -14.61 15.40
CA ALA A 203 -6.35 -15.13 14.24
C ALA A 203 -4.92 -15.62 14.57
N GLU A 204 -4.19 -14.96 15.47
CA GLU A 204 -2.85 -15.41 15.87
C GLU A 204 -2.85 -16.76 16.57
N GLU A 205 -3.94 -17.13 17.26
CA GLU A 205 -4.09 -18.47 17.86
C GLU A 205 -4.32 -19.56 16.80
N TYR A 206 -4.87 -19.18 15.65
CA TYR A 206 -5.31 -20.12 14.61
C TYR A 206 -4.30 -20.29 13.48
N CYS A 207 -3.57 -19.25 13.13
CA CYS A 207 -2.65 -19.27 11.99
C CYS A 207 -1.35 -20.00 12.32
N TYR A 208 -0.84 -20.72 11.34
CA TYR A 208 0.50 -21.31 11.35
C TYR A 208 1.58 -20.24 11.09
N TRP A 209 2.76 -20.46 11.63
CA TRP A 209 3.93 -19.65 11.32
C TRP A 209 4.37 -19.82 9.85
N ALA A 210 5.14 -18.87 9.34
CA ALA A 210 5.72 -19.00 8.01
C ALA A 210 6.56 -20.28 7.92
N ASN A 211 6.38 -21.05 6.84
CA ASN A 211 7.01 -22.35 6.60
C ASN A 211 6.69 -23.49 7.57
N GLU A 212 5.75 -23.34 8.48
CA GLU A 212 5.40 -24.39 9.44
C GLU A 212 4.79 -25.62 8.74
N ASN A 213 3.98 -25.40 7.70
CA ASN A 213 3.37 -26.49 6.93
C ASN A 213 3.25 -26.15 5.43
N ALA A 214 2.48 -26.94 4.66
CA ALA A 214 2.29 -26.74 3.23
C ALA A 214 1.51 -25.46 2.89
N ILE A 215 0.60 -24.99 3.77
CA ILE A 215 -0.25 -23.82 3.53
C ILE A 215 0.57 -22.52 3.58
N THR A 216 1.55 -22.42 4.48
CA THR A 216 2.30 -21.21 4.74
C THR A 216 3.69 -21.18 4.08
N LYS A 217 3.82 -21.83 2.91
CA LYS A 217 5.09 -21.87 2.14
C LYS A 217 5.34 -20.63 1.31
N THR A 218 4.32 -19.81 1.09
CA THR A 218 4.43 -18.60 0.25
C THR A 218 4.01 -17.36 1.01
N THR A 219 4.54 -16.21 0.59
CA THR A 219 4.18 -14.87 1.10
C THR A 219 2.79 -14.43 0.66
N GLU A 220 2.14 -15.16 -0.24
CA GLU A 220 0.77 -14.88 -0.71
C GLU A 220 -0.31 -15.42 0.24
N ARG A 221 0.05 -16.36 1.12
CA ARG A 221 -0.83 -16.89 2.16
C ARG A 221 -0.54 -16.19 3.49
N VAL A 222 -1.61 -15.89 4.20
CA VAL A 222 -1.49 -15.34 5.56
C VAL A 222 -0.78 -16.35 6.45
N ASN A 223 0.15 -15.87 7.26
CA ASN A 223 0.88 -16.65 8.26
C ASN A 223 0.92 -15.87 9.59
N LYS A 224 1.26 -16.55 10.67
CA LYS A 224 1.25 -15.95 12.02
C LYS A 224 2.21 -14.78 12.16
N ASP A 225 3.34 -14.77 11.45
CA ASP A 225 4.27 -13.62 11.44
C ASP A 225 3.54 -12.36 10.97
N PHE A 226 2.78 -12.49 9.88
CA PHE A 226 2.02 -11.37 9.32
C PHE A 226 0.84 -10.96 10.21
N VAL A 227 0.09 -11.91 10.77
CA VAL A 227 -1.04 -11.62 11.68
C VAL A 227 -0.57 -10.74 12.84
N LYS A 228 0.50 -11.17 13.53
CA LYS A 228 1.08 -10.44 14.65
C LYS A 228 1.61 -9.07 14.25
N ALA A 229 2.35 -9.00 13.15
CA ALA A 229 2.89 -7.75 12.65
C ALA A 229 1.78 -6.77 12.19
N LEU A 230 0.67 -7.26 11.62
CA LEU A 230 -0.49 -6.44 11.28
C LEU A 230 -1.20 -5.93 12.55
N ARG A 231 -1.34 -6.78 13.57
CA ARG A 231 -1.90 -6.37 14.87
C ARG A 231 -1.06 -5.26 15.50
N ALA A 232 0.27 -5.38 15.46
CA ALA A 232 1.19 -4.33 15.92
C ALA A 232 0.98 -3.02 15.15
N ARG A 233 0.92 -3.07 13.81
CA ARG A 233 0.69 -1.88 12.97
C ARG A 233 -0.66 -1.22 13.27
N LEU A 234 -1.72 -2.01 13.39
CA LEU A 234 -3.05 -1.49 13.75
C LEU A 234 -3.09 -0.87 15.14
N ALA A 235 -2.40 -1.44 16.12
CA ALA A 235 -2.25 -0.86 17.44
C ALA A 235 -1.57 0.52 17.39
N LEU A 236 -0.48 0.67 16.60
CA LEU A 236 0.18 1.96 16.41
C LEU A 236 -0.74 3.01 15.76
N TYR A 237 -1.61 2.60 14.82
CA TYR A 237 -2.59 3.51 14.21
C TYR A 237 -3.72 3.86 15.20
N ALA A 238 -4.21 2.90 15.95
CA ALA A 238 -5.29 3.11 16.93
C ALA A 238 -4.88 4.06 18.05
N GLY A 239 -3.65 3.93 18.59
CA GLY A 239 -3.09 4.81 19.61
C GLY A 239 -2.52 6.13 19.06
N GLY A 240 -2.41 6.25 17.73
CA GLY A 240 -1.85 7.42 17.06
C GLY A 240 -2.85 8.56 16.85
N TYR A 241 -2.33 9.65 16.26
CA TYR A 241 -3.16 10.78 15.81
C TYR A 241 -3.96 10.42 14.55
N GLY A 242 -5.04 11.15 14.33
CA GLY A 242 -5.84 11.09 13.10
C GLY A 242 -6.86 12.21 13.05
N LEU A 243 -7.29 12.57 11.84
CA LEU A 243 -8.38 13.52 11.66
C LEU A 243 -9.70 12.82 12.02
N ARG A 244 -10.43 13.42 12.96
CA ARG A 244 -11.72 12.94 13.50
C ARG A 244 -12.76 14.03 13.34
N GLY A 245 -14.03 13.74 13.58
CA GLY A 245 -15.10 14.71 13.45
C GLY A 245 -14.94 15.98 14.32
N ASP A 246 -14.20 15.88 15.42
CA ASP A 246 -13.93 16.97 16.36
C ASP A 246 -12.47 17.49 16.32
N GLY A 247 -11.72 17.18 15.26
CA GLY A 247 -10.38 17.69 15.04
C GLY A 247 -9.29 16.62 14.90
N TYR A 248 -8.06 17.09 14.70
CA TYR A 248 -6.89 16.23 14.54
C TYR A 248 -6.31 15.85 15.92
N ARG A 249 -6.49 14.61 16.33
CA ARG A 249 -6.16 14.14 17.67
C ARG A 249 -6.06 12.62 17.77
N ARG A 250 -5.57 12.13 18.91
CA ARG A 250 -5.63 10.72 19.31
C ARG A 250 -7.05 10.32 19.72
N SER A 251 -7.28 9.01 19.87
CA SER A 251 -8.52 8.48 20.46
C SER A 251 -8.75 9.03 21.88
N LYS A 252 -10.01 9.18 22.26
CA LYS A 252 -10.44 9.45 23.64
C LYS A 252 -10.82 8.15 24.37
N ASP A 253 -10.87 7.01 23.66
CA ASP A 253 -11.14 5.71 24.25
C ASP A 253 -9.93 5.24 25.06
N SER A 254 -10.10 4.97 26.33
CA SER A 254 -9.03 4.53 27.24
C SER A 254 -8.46 3.15 26.87
N ASP A 255 -9.21 2.34 26.11
CA ASP A 255 -8.72 1.04 25.62
C ASP A 255 -7.75 1.20 24.46
N LEU A 256 -7.81 2.33 23.77
CA LEU A 256 -6.91 2.69 22.68
C LEU A 256 -5.86 3.73 23.12
N SER A 257 -5.58 3.84 24.43
CA SER A 257 -4.53 4.74 24.92
C SER A 257 -3.17 4.38 24.30
N PRO A 258 -2.30 5.37 24.01
CA PRO A 258 -1.00 5.12 23.44
C PRO A 258 -0.19 4.07 24.20
N GLU A 259 -0.21 4.12 25.53
CA GLU A 259 0.53 3.17 26.37
C GLU A 259 0.07 1.72 26.13
N LYS A 260 -1.25 1.46 26.12
CA LYS A 260 -1.78 0.12 25.83
C LYS A 260 -1.43 -0.32 24.40
N MET A 261 -1.53 0.59 23.44
CA MET A 261 -1.27 0.28 22.04
C MET A 261 0.22 0.01 21.77
N PHE A 262 1.12 0.77 22.38
CA PHE A 262 2.56 0.46 22.33
C PHE A 262 2.89 -0.88 23.00
N ALA A 263 2.22 -1.24 24.11
CA ALA A 263 2.41 -2.53 24.75
C ALA A 263 2.02 -3.71 23.85
N ILE A 264 0.89 -3.58 23.11
CA ILE A 264 0.48 -4.58 22.10
C ILE A 264 1.52 -4.64 20.99
N ALA A 265 1.88 -3.50 20.38
CA ALA A 265 2.84 -3.45 19.28
C ALA A 265 4.20 -4.07 19.66
N LYS A 266 4.69 -3.76 20.86
CA LYS A 266 5.91 -4.36 21.41
C LYS A 266 5.80 -5.87 21.48
N LYS A 267 4.78 -6.40 22.19
CA LYS A 267 4.58 -7.84 22.37
C LYS A 267 4.56 -8.58 21.04
N GLU A 268 3.73 -8.13 20.11
CA GLU A 268 3.57 -8.81 18.83
C GLU A 268 4.87 -8.83 18.00
N CYS A 269 5.57 -7.70 17.93
CA CYS A 269 6.82 -7.62 17.20
C CYS A 269 7.93 -8.46 17.84
N GLU A 270 8.04 -8.46 19.18
CA GLU A 270 9.02 -9.26 19.91
C GLU A 270 8.81 -10.77 19.69
N GLU A 271 7.55 -11.22 19.69
CA GLU A 271 7.23 -12.62 19.44
C GLU A 271 7.58 -13.05 18.01
N VAL A 272 7.34 -12.22 17.00
CA VAL A 272 7.74 -12.49 15.61
C VAL A 272 9.27 -12.57 15.50
N ILE A 273 9.99 -11.62 16.06
CA ILE A 273 11.47 -11.58 16.03
C ILE A 273 12.05 -12.79 16.76
N ALA A 274 11.52 -13.12 17.93
CA ALA A 274 12.00 -14.24 18.76
C ALA A 274 11.73 -15.59 18.11
N HIS A 275 10.61 -15.78 17.44
CA HIS A 275 10.28 -17.02 16.74
C HIS A 275 11.22 -17.26 15.55
N GLY A 276 11.52 -16.23 14.77
CA GLY A 276 12.52 -16.28 13.71
C GLY A 276 12.13 -17.13 12.49
N SER A 277 10.84 -17.37 12.24
CA SER A 277 10.32 -18.01 11.02
C SER A 277 10.58 -17.15 9.79
N SER A 278 10.45 -15.84 9.92
CA SER A 278 10.82 -14.84 8.92
C SER A 278 12.07 -14.07 9.36
N LYS A 279 12.88 -13.60 8.41
CA LYS A 279 14.22 -13.03 8.72
C LYS A 279 14.48 -11.75 7.95
N LEU A 280 15.13 -10.80 8.60
CA LEU A 280 15.67 -9.63 7.95
C LEU A 280 16.77 -10.05 6.96
N GLY A 281 16.61 -9.71 5.69
CA GLY A 281 17.56 -10.00 4.60
C GLY A 281 18.45 -8.81 4.25
N THR A 282 19.19 -8.90 3.14
CA THR A 282 19.85 -7.73 2.56
C THR A 282 18.83 -6.82 1.87
N PHE A 283 19.04 -5.51 1.95
CA PHE A 283 18.07 -4.54 1.43
C PHE A 283 17.77 -4.73 -0.06
N LYS A 284 18.81 -4.86 -0.89
CA LYS A 284 18.65 -5.04 -2.35
C LYS A 284 17.98 -6.36 -2.70
N GLU A 285 18.40 -7.45 -2.07
CA GLU A 285 17.93 -8.80 -2.40
C GLU A 285 16.42 -8.97 -2.16
N ASN A 286 15.87 -8.31 -1.13
CA ASN A 286 14.43 -8.29 -0.87
C ASN A 286 13.64 -7.84 -2.11
N PHE A 287 14.04 -6.73 -2.73
CA PHE A 287 13.34 -6.17 -3.90
C PHE A 287 13.66 -6.91 -5.20
N VAL A 288 14.87 -7.45 -5.33
CA VAL A 288 15.20 -8.33 -6.47
C VAL A 288 14.32 -9.57 -6.47
N LYS A 289 14.16 -10.24 -5.32
CA LYS A 289 13.28 -11.41 -5.17
C LYS A 289 11.83 -11.07 -5.51
N LEU A 290 11.34 -9.92 -5.04
CA LEU A 290 10.00 -9.45 -5.37
C LEU A 290 9.80 -9.26 -6.87
N CYS A 291 10.75 -8.62 -7.57
CA CYS A 291 10.70 -8.46 -9.02
C CYS A 291 10.84 -9.79 -9.79
N GLN A 292 11.46 -10.80 -9.18
CA GLN A 292 11.62 -12.15 -9.75
C GLN A 292 10.43 -13.07 -9.44
N ASP A 293 9.39 -12.55 -8.83
CA ASP A 293 8.19 -13.31 -8.43
C ASP A 293 8.52 -14.47 -7.49
N ASN A 294 9.51 -14.27 -6.62
CA ASN A 294 9.91 -15.25 -5.63
C ASN A 294 9.09 -15.07 -4.35
N VAL A 295 8.01 -15.82 -4.29
CA VAL A 295 7.03 -15.77 -3.20
C VAL A 295 7.33 -16.73 -2.03
N ALA A 296 8.55 -17.26 -1.93
CA ALA A 296 8.90 -18.17 -0.85
C ALA A 296 8.85 -17.47 0.52
N ALA A 297 8.09 -18.02 1.46
CA ALA A 297 7.98 -17.52 2.82
C ALA A 297 9.29 -17.73 3.62
N GLY A 298 9.43 -17.02 4.75
CA GLY A 298 10.58 -17.13 5.66
C GLY A 298 11.74 -16.19 5.31
N GLY A 299 11.60 -15.38 4.25
CA GLY A 299 12.47 -14.26 3.93
C GLY A 299 12.08 -12.98 4.67
N GLU A 300 12.40 -11.83 4.06
CA GLU A 300 12.04 -10.52 4.62
C GLU A 300 10.56 -10.18 4.43
N SER A 301 9.95 -10.58 3.32
CA SER A 301 8.52 -10.37 3.07
C SER A 301 7.68 -11.25 3.99
N LEU A 302 6.73 -10.65 4.70
CA LEU A 302 5.80 -11.36 5.59
C LEU A 302 4.52 -11.74 4.86
N TRP A 303 3.98 -10.80 4.09
CA TRP A 303 2.80 -11.00 3.27
C TRP A 303 2.76 -10.01 2.11
N GLU A 304 2.29 -10.49 0.99
CA GLU A 304 2.18 -9.75 -0.25
C GLU A 304 0.75 -9.87 -0.79
N ILE A 305 0.22 -8.75 -1.30
CA ILE A 305 -1.01 -8.79 -2.08
C ILE A 305 -0.70 -9.47 -3.40
N PRO A 306 -1.29 -10.66 -3.70
CA PRO A 306 -0.93 -11.44 -4.86
C PRO A 306 -1.48 -10.84 -6.15
N PHE A 307 -0.63 -10.79 -7.15
CA PHE A 307 -0.97 -10.53 -8.53
C PHE A 307 -0.42 -11.66 -9.40
N SER A 308 -0.78 -11.71 -10.66
CA SER A 308 -0.30 -12.73 -11.60
C SER A 308 0.13 -12.09 -12.91
N ALA A 309 0.88 -12.81 -13.71
CA ALA A 309 1.22 -12.40 -15.08
C ALA A 309 -0.05 -11.98 -15.85
N GLY A 310 0.01 -10.87 -16.57
CA GLY A 310 -1.14 -10.25 -17.21
C GLY A 310 -2.03 -9.40 -16.27
N ARG A 311 -1.70 -9.35 -14.98
CA ARG A 311 -2.36 -8.52 -13.98
C ARG A 311 -1.31 -7.84 -13.10
N GLY A 312 -1.61 -6.67 -12.57
CA GLY A 312 -0.66 -5.91 -11.76
C GLY A 312 -0.33 -4.56 -12.38
N ARG A 313 0.02 -3.60 -11.54
CA ARG A 313 0.50 -2.27 -11.93
C ARG A 313 1.51 -1.74 -10.92
N VAL A 314 2.19 -2.62 -10.22
CA VAL A 314 3.12 -2.26 -9.15
C VAL A 314 4.35 -1.58 -9.74
N LEU A 315 4.99 -2.22 -10.72
CA LEU A 315 6.11 -1.63 -11.46
C LEU A 315 5.68 -0.39 -12.27
N TYR A 316 4.51 -0.43 -12.93
CA TYR A 316 4.01 0.73 -13.64
C TYR A 316 3.88 1.96 -12.73
N THR A 317 3.47 1.75 -11.48
CA THR A 317 3.23 2.82 -10.52
C THR A 317 4.52 3.26 -9.80
N TRP A 318 5.28 2.30 -9.27
CA TRP A 318 6.39 2.54 -8.35
C TRP A 318 7.77 2.17 -8.92
N GLY A 319 7.81 1.55 -10.09
CA GLY A 319 9.04 1.12 -10.71
C GLY A 319 9.76 2.20 -11.50
N LEU A 320 11.00 1.89 -11.87
CA LEU A 320 11.86 2.74 -12.69
C LEU A 320 11.20 3.03 -14.04
N LYS A 321 11.41 4.26 -14.55
CA LYS A 321 10.83 4.70 -15.81
C LYS A 321 11.58 4.16 -17.02
N HIS A 322 10.82 3.57 -17.96
CA HIS A 322 11.21 3.24 -19.32
C HIS A 322 10.43 4.12 -20.31
N ASN A 323 11.12 4.81 -21.23
CA ASN A 323 10.50 5.79 -22.10
C ASN A 323 10.10 5.24 -23.48
N ALA A 324 10.46 4.00 -23.77
CA ALA A 324 10.12 3.29 -25.00
C ALA A 324 9.93 1.79 -24.75
N LYS A 325 9.60 1.05 -25.81
CA LYS A 325 9.84 -0.38 -25.87
C LYS A 325 11.36 -0.60 -25.95
N ASP A 326 11.87 -1.46 -25.10
CA ASP A 326 13.31 -1.75 -24.99
C ASP A 326 13.59 -3.21 -24.65
N GLN A 327 14.82 -3.52 -24.24
CA GLN A 327 15.26 -4.87 -23.87
C GLN A 327 14.56 -5.45 -22.64
N TYR A 328 13.87 -4.65 -21.84
CA TYR A 328 13.23 -5.06 -20.58
C TYR A 328 11.70 -5.00 -20.62
N THR A 329 11.13 -4.18 -21.50
CA THR A 329 9.68 -3.98 -21.60
C THR A 329 9.22 -3.72 -23.03
N GLN A 330 7.97 -4.10 -23.37
CA GLN A 330 7.42 -3.96 -24.72
C GLN A 330 6.85 -2.57 -25.02
N GLN A 331 6.82 -1.66 -24.04
CA GLN A 331 6.30 -0.28 -24.20
C GLN A 331 6.83 0.65 -23.11
N ALA A 332 6.62 1.95 -23.31
CA ALA A 332 6.91 2.95 -22.29
C ALA A 332 6.06 2.72 -21.03
N GLN A 333 6.69 2.60 -19.85
CA GLN A 333 6.00 2.41 -18.57
C GLN A 333 6.88 2.73 -17.36
N GLY A 334 6.32 2.64 -16.15
CA GLY A 334 7.01 2.99 -14.91
C GLY A 334 7.02 4.50 -14.61
N GLY A 335 7.48 4.86 -13.42
CA GLY A 335 7.72 6.24 -12.98
C GLY A 335 6.46 7.09 -12.79
N VAL A 336 5.32 6.50 -12.42
CA VAL A 336 4.10 7.26 -12.09
C VAL A 336 4.25 7.95 -10.73
N ASN A 337 4.76 7.24 -9.72
CA ASN A 337 5.14 7.82 -8.44
C ASN A 337 6.66 7.92 -8.35
N ARG A 338 7.16 8.95 -7.70
CA ARG A 338 8.58 9.30 -7.69
C ARG A 338 9.04 9.70 -6.31
N ALA A 339 10.35 9.72 -6.11
CA ALA A 339 10.95 10.22 -4.89
C ALA A 339 10.96 11.75 -4.88
N VAL A 340 10.66 12.34 -3.73
CA VAL A 340 10.96 13.76 -3.48
C VAL A 340 12.48 13.93 -3.55
N SER A 341 12.94 14.91 -4.32
CA SER A 341 14.36 15.04 -4.69
C SER A 341 15.30 15.17 -3.48
N THR A 342 14.82 15.80 -2.41
CA THR A 342 15.59 15.98 -1.17
C THR A 342 15.91 14.68 -0.47
N LEU A 343 15.09 13.63 -0.68
CA LEU A 343 15.31 12.31 -0.08
C LEU A 343 16.68 11.71 -0.44
N TYR A 344 17.16 11.92 -1.68
CA TYR A 344 18.48 11.43 -2.08
C TYR A 344 19.59 11.97 -1.17
N TYR A 345 19.47 13.25 -0.77
CA TYR A 345 20.43 13.96 0.06
C TYR A 345 20.21 13.77 1.56
N ASP A 346 19.09 13.19 1.97
CA ASP A 346 18.83 12.79 3.36
C ASP A 346 19.56 11.51 3.76
N TYR A 347 19.95 10.69 2.78
CA TYR A 347 20.81 9.53 3.02
C TYR A 347 22.26 9.95 3.25
N ASP A 348 22.94 9.23 4.15
CA ASP A 348 24.40 9.24 4.17
C ASP A 348 24.92 8.68 2.82
N PRO A 349 25.96 9.27 2.20
CA PRO A 349 26.53 8.76 0.95
C PRO A 349 27.00 7.29 1.01
N GLU A 350 27.32 6.78 2.19
CA GLU A 350 27.72 5.38 2.41
C GLU A 350 26.53 4.45 2.72
N ASP A 351 25.29 4.98 2.77
CA ASP A 351 24.10 4.17 3.01
C ASP A 351 23.72 3.40 1.72
N VAL A 352 23.82 2.08 1.77
CA VAL A 352 23.53 1.22 0.60
C VAL A 352 22.07 1.29 0.14
N ARG A 353 21.16 1.79 0.98
CA ARG A 353 19.74 1.96 0.63
C ARG A 353 19.52 3.09 -0.36
N ARG A 354 20.37 4.13 -0.35
CA ARG A 354 20.24 5.35 -1.16
C ARG A 354 20.07 5.04 -2.65
N ASP A 355 21.07 4.42 -3.24
CA ASP A 355 21.15 4.18 -4.70
C ASP A 355 20.25 3.01 -5.17
N ILE A 356 19.66 2.29 -4.20
CA ILE A 356 18.61 1.31 -4.46
C ILE A 356 17.25 2.00 -4.43
N THR A 357 17.01 2.90 -3.48
CA THR A 357 15.71 3.55 -3.28
C THR A 357 15.47 4.69 -4.24
N VAL A 358 16.47 5.55 -4.46
CA VAL A 358 16.34 6.76 -5.30
C VAL A 358 17.41 6.74 -6.38
N VAL A 359 16.98 6.82 -7.63
CA VAL A 359 17.88 6.80 -8.79
C VAL A 359 17.70 8.05 -9.66
N PRO A 360 18.81 8.66 -10.16
CA PRO A 360 18.80 9.89 -10.91
C PRO A 360 18.59 9.68 -12.42
N TYR A 361 18.21 8.49 -12.84
CA TYR A 361 18.14 8.13 -14.26
C TYR A 361 16.82 7.43 -14.61
N GLU A 362 16.58 7.32 -15.91
CA GLU A 362 15.52 6.55 -16.54
C GLU A 362 16.08 5.90 -17.82
N TRP A 363 15.37 4.91 -18.37
CA TRP A 363 15.73 4.30 -19.65
C TRP A 363 15.29 5.19 -20.81
N SER A 364 16.19 5.42 -21.77
CA SER A 364 16.02 6.36 -22.87
C SER A 364 14.82 6.05 -23.76
N LYS A 365 14.36 7.04 -24.50
CA LYS A 365 13.41 6.88 -25.60
C LYS A 365 14.12 6.46 -26.88
N GLU A 366 15.29 7.01 -27.10
CA GLU A 366 16.17 6.72 -28.22
C GLU A 366 16.84 5.36 -28.01
N LEU A 367 16.83 4.52 -29.06
CA LEU A 367 17.39 3.18 -29.01
C LEU A 367 18.65 3.09 -29.85
N VAL A 368 19.67 2.41 -29.33
CA VAL A 368 20.90 2.05 -30.07
C VAL A 368 20.83 0.55 -30.36
N ALA A 369 20.84 0.14 -31.60
CA ALA A 369 20.71 -1.27 -32.05
C ALA A 369 19.49 -2.01 -31.43
N GLY A 370 18.42 -1.26 -31.08
CA GLY A 370 17.21 -1.79 -30.47
C GLY A 370 17.19 -1.80 -28.95
N ASN A 371 18.29 -1.40 -28.29
CA ASN A 371 18.39 -1.30 -26.85
C ASN A 371 18.26 0.16 -26.38
N ALA A 372 17.56 0.39 -25.27
CA ALA A 372 17.64 1.64 -24.56
C ALA A 372 18.95 1.72 -23.76
N HIS A 373 19.43 2.91 -23.52
CA HIS A 373 20.51 3.23 -22.59
C HIS A 373 19.96 4.09 -21.44
N VAL A 374 20.68 4.16 -20.35
CA VAL A 374 20.29 5.05 -19.23
C VAL A 374 20.56 6.50 -19.61
N THR A 375 19.66 7.38 -19.18
CA THR A 375 19.76 8.83 -19.34
C THR A 375 19.34 9.53 -18.05
N LEU A 376 19.88 10.72 -17.78
CA LEU A 376 19.55 11.48 -16.57
C LEU A 376 18.08 11.91 -16.55
N SER A 377 17.36 11.57 -15.50
CA SER A 377 15.95 11.93 -15.35
C SER A 377 15.76 13.45 -15.15
N GLY A 378 16.53 14.04 -14.29
CA GLY A 378 16.40 15.42 -13.82
C GLY A 378 15.98 15.48 -12.35
N LEU A 379 16.36 16.57 -11.71
CA LEU A 379 16.17 16.75 -10.26
C LEU A 379 14.71 16.60 -9.82
N ASN A 380 13.75 17.09 -10.59
CA ASN A 380 12.31 17.00 -10.28
C ASN A 380 11.67 15.66 -10.65
N LYS A 381 12.44 14.69 -11.15
CA LYS A 381 11.93 13.41 -11.68
C LYS A 381 12.74 12.20 -11.23
N MET A 382 13.40 12.28 -10.08
CA MET A 382 14.14 11.15 -9.53
C MET A 382 13.21 9.96 -9.32
N CYS A 383 13.58 8.79 -9.85
CA CYS A 383 12.76 7.60 -9.81
C CYS A 383 12.98 6.83 -8.51
N PHE A 384 11.95 6.08 -8.08
CA PHE A 384 12.20 4.96 -7.19
C PHE A 384 12.91 3.83 -7.94
N GLY A 385 13.89 3.21 -7.28
CA GLY A 385 14.71 2.14 -7.84
C GLY A 385 14.57 0.80 -7.10
N LYS A 386 13.68 0.70 -6.10
CA LYS A 386 13.39 -0.56 -5.40
C LYS A 386 12.77 -1.61 -6.32
N LEU A 387 11.99 -1.17 -7.31
CA LEU A 387 11.29 -2.04 -8.24
C LEU A 387 11.76 -1.73 -9.66
N ARG A 388 12.25 -2.75 -10.37
CA ARG A 388 12.90 -2.59 -11.68
C ARG A 388 12.47 -3.68 -12.66
N TYR A 389 12.14 -3.29 -13.88
CA TYR A 389 11.86 -4.24 -14.97
C TYR A 389 13.08 -5.08 -15.33
N GLU A 390 14.27 -4.53 -15.20
CA GLU A 390 15.55 -5.22 -15.45
C GLU A 390 15.88 -6.32 -14.44
N TRP A 391 15.17 -6.40 -13.33
CA TRP A 391 15.29 -7.49 -12.35
C TRP A 391 14.27 -8.61 -12.58
N MET A 392 13.29 -8.40 -13.46
CA MET A 392 12.27 -9.40 -13.74
C MET A 392 12.86 -10.58 -14.54
N THR A 393 12.25 -11.74 -14.40
CA THR A 393 12.60 -12.96 -15.16
C THR A 393 11.87 -13.04 -16.51
N ARG A 394 10.98 -12.10 -16.80
CA ARG A 394 10.19 -12.04 -18.05
C ARG A 394 10.05 -10.59 -18.54
N ILE A 395 9.77 -10.44 -19.83
CA ILE A 395 9.48 -9.14 -20.42
C ILE A 395 8.01 -8.80 -20.23
N VAL A 396 7.72 -7.60 -19.72
CA VAL A 396 6.37 -7.09 -19.51
C VAL A 396 5.80 -6.55 -20.81
N THR A 397 4.56 -6.94 -21.16
CA THR A 397 3.93 -6.63 -22.45
C THR A 397 3.00 -5.44 -22.41
N SER A 398 2.42 -5.11 -21.26
CA SER A 398 1.49 -3.98 -21.09
C SER A 398 1.59 -3.32 -19.71
N THR A 399 1.02 -2.13 -19.56
CA THR A 399 1.00 -1.40 -18.27
C THR A 399 0.19 -2.07 -17.16
N ASN A 400 -0.55 -3.14 -17.48
CA ASN A 400 -1.36 -3.91 -16.54
C ASN A 400 -0.85 -5.35 -16.38
N ASP A 401 0.41 -5.62 -16.76
CA ASP A 401 0.93 -6.96 -16.95
C ASP A 401 2.19 -7.25 -16.11
N ASP A 402 2.62 -6.35 -15.24
CA ASP A 402 3.85 -6.61 -14.49
C ASP A 402 3.75 -7.83 -13.57
N GLY A 403 2.57 -8.11 -13.02
CA GLY A 403 2.26 -9.33 -12.28
C GLY A 403 3.04 -9.54 -10.99
N ILE A 404 3.93 -8.63 -10.61
CA ILE A 404 4.61 -8.73 -9.32
C ILE A 404 3.66 -8.35 -8.19
N ASN A 405 3.85 -8.98 -7.04
CA ASN A 405 3.05 -8.73 -5.87
C ASN A 405 3.34 -7.35 -5.26
N TRP A 406 2.38 -6.80 -4.52
CA TRP A 406 2.63 -5.65 -3.65
C TRP A 406 3.06 -6.14 -2.27
N GLN A 407 4.31 -5.87 -1.88
CA GLN A 407 4.84 -6.19 -0.56
C GLN A 407 4.16 -5.33 0.51
N TYR A 408 3.16 -5.91 1.18
CA TYR A 408 2.34 -5.17 2.15
C TYR A 408 3.05 -4.95 3.49
N MET A 409 3.87 -5.93 3.90
CA MET A 409 4.63 -5.86 5.14
C MET A 409 5.89 -6.73 5.08
N ARG A 410 6.96 -6.26 5.68
CA ARG A 410 8.26 -6.95 5.74
C ARG A 410 8.95 -6.81 7.10
N MET A 411 9.94 -7.65 7.36
CA MET A 411 10.61 -7.74 8.67
C MET A 411 11.21 -6.42 9.17
N ALA A 412 11.71 -5.56 8.29
CA ALA A 412 12.21 -4.24 8.72
C ALA A 412 11.12 -3.41 9.42
N ASP A 413 9.85 -3.55 9.02
CA ASP A 413 8.74 -2.86 9.69
C ASP A 413 8.53 -3.42 11.11
N VAL A 414 8.61 -4.74 11.27
CA VAL A 414 8.52 -5.39 12.59
C VAL A 414 9.62 -4.87 13.53
N TYR A 415 10.87 -4.81 13.04
CA TYR A 415 11.97 -4.28 13.82
C TYR A 415 11.80 -2.82 14.21
N LEU A 416 11.38 -1.96 13.28
CA LEU A 416 11.20 -0.54 13.55
C LEU A 416 9.94 -0.23 14.36
N MET A 417 8.88 -1.05 14.26
CA MET A 417 7.71 -0.96 15.16
C MET A 417 8.06 -1.40 16.58
N ALA A 418 8.87 -2.45 16.76
CA ALA A 418 9.39 -2.85 18.06
C ALA A 418 10.25 -1.74 18.69
N ALA A 419 11.16 -1.16 17.90
CA ALA A 419 12.01 -0.06 18.37
C ALA A 419 11.17 1.17 18.78
N GLU A 420 10.16 1.52 18.00
CA GLU A 420 9.24 2.62 18.34
C GLU A 420 8.50 2.33 19.64
N ALA A 421 7.88 1.16 19.74
CA ALA A 421 7.07 0.80 20.91
C ALA A 421 7.91 0.74 22.20
N GLU A 422 9.10 0.17 22.14
CA GLU A 422 10.02 0.15 23.29
C GLU A 422 10.44 1.56 23.72
N ASN A 423 10.79 2.42 22.77
CA ASN A 423 11.15 3.80 23.10
C ASN A 423 9.98 4.57 23.73
N GLU A 424 8.78 4.44 23.18
CA GLU A 424 7.59 5.13 23.69
C GLU A 424 7.16 4.62 25.08
N LEU A 425 7.49 3.38 25.43
CA LEU A 425 7.32 2.81 26.77
C LEU A 425 8.47 3.18 27.72
N GLY A 426 9.44 4.00 27.30
CA GLY A 426 10.54 4.51 28.14
C GLY A 426 11.80 3.65 28.12
N ASN A 427 11.88 2.64 27.27
CA ASN A 427 13.00 1.69 27.21
C ASN A 427 13.96 1.98 26.04
N THR A 428 14.46 3.21 25.92
CA THR A 428 15.28 3.67 24.78
C THR A 428 16.51 2.78 24.52
N ALA A 429 17.16 2.27 25.56
CA ALA A 429 18.30 1.36 25.40
C ALA A 429 17.91 0.00 24.79
N ALA A 430 16.74 -0.53 25.12
CA ALA A 430 16.20 -1.76 24.51
C ALA A 430 15.74 -1.49 23.07
N ALA A 431 15.13 -0.33 22.82
CA ALA A 431 14.70 0.10 21.49
C ALA A 431 15.84 0.10 20.46
N TRP A 432 17.05 0.46 20.87
CA TRP A 432 18.23 0.41 20.00
C TRP A 432 18.53 -1.01 19.48
N ASN A 433 18.31 -2.04 20.28
CA ASN A 433 18.58 -3.43 19.88
C ASN A 433 17.68 -3.86 18.70
N TYR A 434 16.51 -3.26 18.55
CA TYR A 434 15.61 -3.51 17.43
C TYR A 434 15.92 -2.63 16.21
N MET A 435 16.35 -1.38 16.40
CA MET A 435 16.76 -0.52 15.29
C MET A 435 18.08 -0.96 14.67
N LYS A 436 19.04 -1.38 15.49
CA LYS A 436 20.42 -1.71 15.08
C LYS A 436 20.49 -2.70 13.91
N PRO A 437 19.80 -3.84 13.87
CA PRO A 437 19.88 -4.78 12.74
C PRO A 437 19.50 -4.17 11.39
N VAL A 438 18.56 -3.22 11.37
CA VAL A 438 18.18 -2.49 10.16
C VAL A 438 19.29 -1.57 9.70
N LEU A 439 19.99 -0.93 10.62
CA LEU A 439 21.12 -0.05 10.33
C LEU A 439 22.39 -0.83 9.95
N ASP A 440 22.67 -1.96 10.60
CA ASP A 440 23.87 -2.77 10.35
C ASP A 440 23.95 -3.28 8.91
N ARG A 441 22.79 -3.56 8.26
CA ARG A 441 22.76 -3.97 6.87
C ARG A 441 22.85 -2.81 5.87
N ALA A 442 22.72 -1.57 6.36
CA ALA A 442 22.60 -0.36 5.55
C ALA A 442 23.86 0.51 5.58
N LEU A 443 24.57 0.53 6.69
CA LEU A 443 25.64 1.49 6.96
C LEU A 443 26.90 0.82 7.50
N PRO A 444 28.08 1.41 7.25
CA PRO A 444 29.33 1.00 7.91
C PRO A 444 29.23 1.10 9.45
N ALA A 445 29.91 0.22 10.17
CA ALA A 445 29.86 0.12 11.63
C ALA A 445 30.15 1.44 12.36
N ALA A 446 31.07 2.26 11.84
CA ALA A 446 31.40 3.58 12.42
C ALA A 446 30.20 4.55 12.34
N LYS A 447 29.43 4.52 11.25
CA LYS A 447 28.21 5.33 11.09
C LYS A 447 27.11 4.85 12.02
N VAL A 448 26.93 3.53 12.15
CA VAL A 448 25.97 2.93 13.10
C VAL A 448 26.30 3.34 14.53
N ALA A 449 27.57 3.31 14.94
CA ALA A 449 28.00 3.75 16.26
C ALA A 449 27.74 5.26 16.51
N ALA A 450 27.92 6.10 15.50
CA ALA A 450 27.60 7.52 15.58
C ALA A 450 26.10 7.75 15.75
N LEU A 451 25.25 7.02 14.98
CA LEU A 451 23.80 7.07 15.12
C LEU A 451 23.33 6.54 16.47
N GLN A 452 23.98 5.48 17.02
CA GLN A 452 23.69 5.02 18.36
C GLN A 452 23.85 6.15 19.37
N SER A 453 25.01 6.81 19.36
CA SER A 453 25.30 7.91 20.28
C SER A 453 24.29 9.06 20.15
N LYS A 454 23.88 9.38 18.91
CA LYS A 454 22.90 10.43 18.62
C LYS A 454 21.50 10.05 19.13
N TYR A 455 21.01 8.87 18.76
CA TYR A 455 19.61 8.49 18.99
C TYR A 455 19.35 8.06 20.45
N THR A 456 20.31 7.40 21.10
CA THR A 456 20.14 6.96 22.50
C THR A 456 20.41 8.06 23.53
N ALA A 457 20.69 9.29 23.10
CA ALA A 457 20.90 10.43 24.00
C ALA A 457 19.65 10.80 24.81
N SER A 458 18.46 10.56 24.28
CA SER A 458 17.17 10.74 24.98
C SER A 458 16.05 9.99 24.25
N GLN A 459 14.92 9.78 24.92
CA GLN A 459 13.71 9.24 24.32
C GLN A 459 13.25 10.08 23.11
N GLN A 460 13.33 11.41 23.19
CA GLN A 460 12.99 12.30 22.09
C GLN A 460 13.95 12.14 20.89
N ALA A 461 15.25 12.08 21.15
CA ALA A 461 16.25 11.87 20.09
C ALA A 461 16.05 10.52 19.39
N PHE A 462 15.64 9.49 20.13
CA PHE A 462 15.34 8.19 19.55
C PHE A 462 14.06 8.22 18.69
N ARG A 463 13.03 8.92 19.17
CA ARG A 463 11.78 9.13 18.41
C ARG A 463 12.07 9.81 17.07
N GLU A 464 12.89 10.85 17.05
CA GLU A 464 13.35 11.50 15.82
C GLU A 464 14.13 10.52 14.93
N GLY A 465 14.99 9.67 15.53
CA GLY A 465 15.67 8.60 14.82
C GLY A 465 14.73 7.59 14.18
N ILE A 466 13.60 7.23 14.82
CA ILE A 466 12.55 6.40 14.19
C ILE A 466 11.94 7.13 13.01
N TYR A 467 11.63 8.42 13.13
CA TYR A 467 11.07 9.21 12.03
C TYR A 467 12.00 9.24 10.81
N ASP A 468 13.31 9.45 11.04
CA ASP A 468 14.33 9.46 10.02
C ASP A 468 14.51 8.08 9.38
N GLN A 469 14.70 7.03 10.20
CA GLN A 469 15.00 5.71 9.69
C GLN A 469 13.80 5.07 8.95
N ARG A 470 12.57 5.33 9.38
CA ARG A 470 11.39 4.88 8.63
C ARG A 470 11.22 5.63 7.31
N ALA A 471 11.60 6.91 7.21
CA ALA A 471 11.63 7.65 5.95
C ALA A 471 12.60 6.99 4.95
N LEU A 472 13.84 6.73 5.38
CA LEU A 472 14.87 6.15 4.54
C LEU A 472 14.59 4.68 4.19
N GLU A 473 14.06 3.91 5.12
CA GLU A 473 13.79 2.47 4.92
C GLU A 473 12.59 2.21 4.01
N PHE A 474 11.49 2.99 4.15
CA PHE A 474 10.20 2.67 3.52
C PHE A 474 9.79 3.62 2.39
N ALA A 475 10.62 4.58 1.98
CA ALA A 475 10.31 5.40 0.81
C ALA A 475 10.05 4.53 -0.42
N GLY A 476 8.94 4.79 -1.13
CA GLY A 476 8.46 4.00 -2.25
C GLY A 476 7.61 2.77 -1.86
N GLU A 477 7.15 2.69 -0.59
CA GLU A 477 6.28 1.61 -0.09
C GLU A 477 4.93 2.13 0.44
N ALA A 478 4.58 3.39 0.17
CA ALA A 478 3.31 4.04 0.53
C ALA A 478 2.96 4.03 2.04
N LEU A 479 3.97 3.99 2.92
CA LEU A 479 3.78 3.97 4.37
C LEU A 479 3.91 5.36 5.01
N ARG A 480 4.74 6.24 4.42
CA ARG A 480 5.18 7.48 5.04
C ARG A 480 4.05 8.42 5.44
N LYS A 481 3.06 8.64 4.56
CA LYS A 481 1.90 9.51 4.86
C LYS A 481 1.15 9.06 6.12
N ALA A 482 0.90 7.77 6.25
CA ALA A 482 0.21 7.21 7.42
C ALA A 482 1.05 7.34 8.70
N ASP A 483 2.37 7.17 8.61
CA ASP A 483 3.28 7.39 9.73
C ASP A 483 3.28 8.84 10.19
N LEU A 484 3.40 9.81 9.27
CA LEU A 484 3.35 11.24 9.61
C LEU A 484 2.04 11.65 10.28
N VAL A 485 0.92 11.07 9.79
CA VAL A 485 -0.41 11.32 10.38
C VAL A 485 -0.48 10.74 11.80
N ARG A 486 -0.14 9.45 11.99
CA ARG A 486 -0.27 8.83 13.32
C ARG A 486 0.68 9.40 14.38
N TRP A 487 1.82 9.95 13.98
CA TRP A 487 2.76 10.64 14.87
C TRP A 487 2.34 12.06 15.21
N GLY A 488 1.42 12.66 14.47
CA GLY A 488 0.95 14.03 14.72
C GLY A 488 1.85 15.11 14.13
N ILE A 489 2.74 14.78 13.19
CA ILE A 489 3.77 15.69 12.65
C ILE A 489 3.62 15.95 11.15
N VAL A 490 2.48 15.60 10.56
CA VAL A 490 2.29 15.71 9.10
C VAL A 490 2.46 17.15 8.60
N ASP A 491 1.92 18.14 9.30
CA ASP A 491 2.05 19.56 8.91
C ASP A 491 3.49 20.04 8.98
N GLU A 492 4.20 19.66 10.05
CA GLU A 492 5.60 20.03 10.28
C GLU A 492 6.50 19.45 9.18
N LYS A 493 6.39 18.14 8.93
CA LYS A 493 7.24 17.45 7.94
C LYS A 493 6.93 17.85 6.51
N MET A 494 5.67 18.11 6.18
CA MET A 494 5.30 18.61 4.86
C MET A 494 5.81 20.05 4.62
N LYS A 495 5.79 20.90 5.66
CA LYS A 495 6.41 22.23 5.57
C LYS A 495 7.92 22.12 5.43
N GLU A 496 8.58 21.31 6.24
CA GLU A 496 10.03 21.06 6.15
C GLU A 496 10.43 20.57 4.75
N ALA A 497 9.63 19.67 4.15
CA ALA A 497 9.88 19.20 2.79
C ALA A 497 9.85 20.32 1.75
N LYS A 498 8.87 21.24 1.81
CA LYS A 498 8.86 22.43 0.93
C LYS A 498 10.07 23.34 1.17
N ASP A 499 10.38 23.61 2.43
CA ASP A 499 11.54 24.45 2.79
C ASP A 499 12.86 23.84 2.28
N LYS A 500 13.03 22.51 2.36
CA LYS A 500 14.17 21.78 1.79
C LYS A 500 14.21 21.86 0.26
N LEU A 501 13.08 21.68 -0.41
CA LEU A 501 12.98 21.80 -1.87
C LEU A 501 13.35 23.22 -2.36
N ILE A 502 12.94 24.26 -1.65
CA ILE A 502 13.33 25.66 -1.94
C ILE A 502 14.85 25.83 -1.79
N ARG A 503 15.45 25.34 -0.71
CA ARG A 503 16.91 25.41 -0.51
C ARG A 503 17.66 24.58 -1.55
N LEU A 504 17.14 23.42 -1.92
CA LEU A 504 17.73 22.58 -2.98
C LEU A 504 17.64 23.28 -4.34
N SER A 505 16.49 23.84 -4.70
CA SER A 505 16.31 24.58 -5.96
C SER A 505 17.29 25.74 -6.11
N SER A 506 17.52 26.48 -5.04
CA SER A 506 18.44 27.65 -5.02
C SER A 506 19.88 27.31 -4.64
N ARG A 507 20.20 26.03 -4.38
CA ARG A 507 21.50 25.53 -3.91
C ARG A 507 22.02 26.34 -2.70
N THR A 508 21.20 26.44 -1.67
CA THR A 508 21.52 27.15 -0.41
C THR A 508 21.50 26.21 0.78
N GLY A 509 22.01 26.67 1.93
CA GLY A 509 22.07 25.86 3.14
C GLY A 509 22.91 24.60 2.95
N GLU A 510 22.38 23.46 3.33
CA GLU A 510 22.98 22.13 3.21
C GLU A 510 23.28 21.71 1.76
N TYR A 511 22.70 22.37 0.76
CA TYR A 511 22.87 22.05 -0.67
C TYR A 511 23.84 22.99 -1.40
N ALA A 512 24.45 23.97 -0.71
CA ALA A 512 25.26 25.00 -1.33
C ALA A 512 26.50 24.48 -2.06
N GLY A 513 27.06 23.37 -1.62
CA GLY A 513 28.26 22.74 -2.20
C GLY A 513 27.97 21.66 -3.26
N LEU A 514 26.72 21.47 -3.67
CA LEU A 514 26.41 20.48 -4.71
C LEU A 514 26.92 20.94 -6.08
N PRO A 515 27.46 20.04 -6.93
CA PRO A 515 27.87 20.35 -8.30
C PRO A 515 26.71 20.84 -9.15
N ASP A 516 27.00 21.68 -10.16
CA ASP A 516 25.96 22.13 -11.09
C ASP A 516 25.56 21.08 -12.10
N LYS A 517 26.50 20.22 -12.48
CA LYS A 517 26.27 19.16 -13.49
C LYS A 517 26.35 17.78 -12.91
N VAL A 518 25.45 16.94 -13.39
CA VAL A 518 25.49 15.49 -13.19
C VAL A 518 25.83 14.80 -14.50
N TYR A 519 26.59 13.73 -14.43
CA TYR A 519 27.10 12.96 -15.55
C TYR A 519 26.63 11.50 -15.41
N ILE A 520 26.31 10.84 -16.55
CA ILE A 520 25.96 9.42 -16.61
C ILE A 520 26.60 8.77 -17.85
N ASN A 521 26.98 7.50 -17.72
CA ASN A 521 27.77 6.77 -18.72
C ASN A 521 26.98 6.15 -19.88
N ASN A 522 25.72 6.46 -20.08
CA ASN A 522 24.86 5.91 -21.15
C ASN A 522 24.88 4.38 -21.26
N ALA A 523 24.96 3.65 -20.13
CA ALA A 523 25.01 2.21 -20.12
C ALA A 523 23.72 1.59 -20.68
N GLU A 524 23.86 0.53 -21.50
CA GLU A 524 22.74 -0.31 -21.97
C GLU A 524 22.48 -1.49 -21.04
N ASP A 525 23.42 -1.81 -20.14
CA ASP A 525 23.33 -2.85 -19.12
C ASP A 525 23.16 -2.24 -17.73
N ALA A 526 22.12 -2.64 -17.03
CA ALA A 526 21.78 -2.19 -15.68
C ALA A 526 22.90 -2.42 -14.64
N ASN A 527 23.80 -3.36 -14.87
CA ASN A 527 24.92 -3.65 -13.96
C ASN A 527 26.11 -2.70 -14.15
N ASN A 528 26.15 -1.94 -15.25
CA ASN A 528 27.27 -1.08 -15.62
C ASN A 528 26.95 0.42 -15.49
N ILE A 529 25.84 0.79 -14.84
CA ILE A 529 25.42 2.18 -14.69
C ILE A 529 26.36 2.91 -13.72
N GLN A 530 26.89 4.04 -14.17
CA GLN A 530 27.74 4.92 -13.38
C GLN A 530 27.30 6.39 -13.58
N TYR A 531 27.31 7.15 -12.51
CA TYR A 531 27.00 8.59 -12.52
C TYR A 531 27.94 9.33 -11.57
N TYR A 532 28.14 10.64 -11.81
CA TYR A 532 29.01 11.53 -11.07
C TYR A 532 28.40 12.92 -10.97
N GLY A 533 28.67 13.65 -9.91
CA GLY A 533 28.20 15.02 -9.72
C GLY A 533 26.95 15.15 -8.85
N LEU A 534 26.53 14.09 -8.14
CA LEU A 534 25.40 14.14 -7.20
C LEU A 534 25.80 14.50 -5.77
N ASN A 535 27.04 14.23 -5.38
CA ASN A 535 27.51 14.45 -4.00
C ASN A 535 28.37 15.71 -3.88
N MET A 536 28.48 16.24 -2.66
CA MET A 536 29.40 17.32 -2.36
C MET A 536 30.82 16.95 -2.75
N GLY A 537 31.53 17.88 -3.42
CA GLY A 537 32.92 17.68 -3.85
C GLY A 537 33.10 16.83 -5.11
N GLU A 538 32.04 16.43 -5.78
CA GLU A 538 32.08 15.75 -7.08
C GLU A 538 32.12 16.73 -8.26
N ASP A 539 32.81 17.84 -8.13
CA ASP A 539 33.03 18.86 -9.16
C ASP A 539 34.52 19.01 -9.55
N ASP A 540 35.34 18.00 -9.26
CA ASP A 540 36.75 17.96 -9.58
C ASP A 540 37.00 18.01 -11.09
N PRO A 541 37.65 19.10 -11.64
CA PRO A 541 37.91 19.23 -13.07
C PRO A 541 38.76 18.11 -13.66
N ASP A 542 39.67 17.52 -12.87
CA ASP A 542 40.54 16.44 -13.34
C ASP A 542 39.72 15.14 -13.54
N VAL A 543 38.79 14.83 -12.62
CA VAL A 543 37.84 13.72 -12.76
C VAL A 543 36.90 13.98 -13.93
N ILE A 544 36.29 15.15 -14.02
CA ILE A 544 35.36 15.52 -15.10
C ILE A 544 36.04 15.37 -16.47
N SER A 545 37.31 15.77 -16.61
CA SER A 545 38.06 15.61 -17.86
C SER A 545 38.23 14.14 -18.30
N THR A 546 38.11 13.20 -17.41
CA THR A 546 38.23 11.75 -17.69
C THR A 546 36.91 11.07 -18.03
N LEU A 547 35.74 11.73 -17.82
CA LEU A 547 34.43 11.14 -18.04
C LEU A 547 34.09 10.92 -19.54
N GLY A 548 34.92 11.44 -20.45
CA GLY A 548 34.82 11.18 -21.89
C GLY A 548 33.49 11.64 -22.50
N GLU A 549 32.76 10.71 -23.15
CA GLU A 549 31.50 10.99 -23.83
C GLU A 549 30.26 10.76 -22.95
N TRP A 550 30.41 10.84 -21.62
CA TRP A 550 29.27 10.71 -20.73
C TRP A 550 28.25 11.82 -20.98
N GLU A 551 26.95 11.47 -20.93
CA GLU A 551 25.88 12.47 -20.93
C GLU A 551 26.05 13.38 -19.71
N SER A 552 25.88 14.68 -19.89
CA SER A 552 25.84 15.63 -18.77
C SER A 552 24.61 16.51 -18.82
N LYS A 553 24.11 16.87 -17.64
CA LYS A 553 22.94 17.72 -17.49
C LYS A 553 23.18 18.75 -16.39
N SER A 554 22.81 20.03 -16.64
CA SER A 554 22.65 20.98 -15.55
C SER A 554 21.53 20.52 -14.63
N TRP A 555 21.89 20.14 -13.41
CA TRP A 555 20.98 19.45 -12.49
C TRP A 555 19.90 20.38 -11.95
N PHE A 556 20.28 21.62 -11.71
CA PHE A 556 19.38 22.65 -11.15
C PHE A 556 18.67 23.49 -12.22
N GLY A 557 19.08 23.38 -13.48
CA GLY A 557 18.61 24.22 -14.57
C GLY A 557 19.31 25.58 -14.56
N SER A 558 18.67 26.59 -15.14
CA SER A 558 19.15 27.98 -15.12
C SER A 558 18.28 28.83 -14.19
N ALA A 559 18.76 30.03 -13.84
CA ALA A 559 17.98 30.97 -13.03
C ALA A 559 16.60 31.30 -13.65
N ASP A 560 16.53 31.37 -14.99
CA ASP A 560 15.28 31.62 -15.70
C ASP A 560 14.41 30.36 -15.91
N LYS A 561 15.00 29.19 -15.76
CA LYS A 561 14.32 27.87 -15.90
C LYS A 561 14.89 26.89 -14.88
N PRO A 562 14.54 27.04 -13.59
CA PRO A 562 14.96 26.10 -12.57
C PRO A 562 14.26 24.73 -12.81
N THR A 563 14.95 23.64 -12.48
CA THR A 563 14.39 22.29 -12.59
C THR A 563 13.28 22.06 -11.55
N LEU A 564 13.44 22.61 -10.36
CA LEU A 564 12.41 22.66 -9.31
C LEU A 564 11.78 24.06 -9.33
N THR A 565 10.60 24.17 -9.91
CA THR A 565 9.83 25.42 -9.97
C THR A 565 8.93 25.58 -8.76
N ASP A 566 8.52 26.83 -8.47
CA ASP A 566 7.53 27.09 -7.41
C ASP A 566 6.24 26.32 -7.63
N ASP A 567 5.79 26.16 -8.89
CA ASP A 567 4.61 25.36 -9.24
C ASP A 567 4.73 23.91 -8.78
N ILE A 568 5.89 23.28 -8.96
CA ILE A 568 6.16 21.91 -8.51
C ILE A 568 6.19 21.84 -6.98
N ILE A 569 6.92 22.77 -6.35
CA ILE A 569 7.10 22.80 -4.89
C ILE A 569 5.76 23.05 -4.20
N ASP A 570 4.98 24.01 -4.69
CA ASP A 570 3.67 24.34 -4.14
C ASP A 570 2.63 23.26 -4.43
N GLY A 571 2.80 22.48 -5.50
CA GLY A 571 1.99 21.32 -5.83
C GLY A 571 2.13 20.14 -4.86
N LEU A 572 3.16 20.13 -3.99
CA LEU A 572 3.32 19.04 -3.00
C LEU A 572 2.13 18.94 -2.05
N TYR A 573 1.64 20.07 -1.55
CA TYR A 573 0.35 20.18 -0.86
C TYR A 573 -0.22 21.59 -1.02
N VAL A 574 -1.55 21.72 -1.11
CA VAL A 574 -2.22 23.00 -1.34
C VAL A 574 -3.16 23.40 -0.20
N THR A 575 -3.52 22.45 0.65
CA THR A 575 -4.29 22.69 1.88
C THR A 575 -3.54 22.11 3.06
N GLN A 576 -3.90 22.52 4.28
CA GLN A 576 -3.24 22.02 5.49
C GLN A 576 -3.39 20.49 5.60
N PRO A 577 -2.29 19.72 5.63
CA PRO A 577 -2.35 18.27 5.60
C PRO A 577 -3.12 17.63 6.76
N SER A 578 -2.93 18.08 8.00
CA SER A 578 -3.59 17.50 9.18
C SER A 578 -5.12 17.60 9.12
N THR A 579 -5.65 18.64 8.47
CA THR A 579 -7.11 18.86 8.33
C THR A 579 -7.68 18.27 7.04
N ASN A 580 -6.83 17.76 6.14
CA ASN A 580 -7.22 17.25 4.83
C ASN A 580 -6.52 15.93 4.48
N CYS A 581 -6.01 15.18 5.47
CA CYS A 581 -5.28 13.93 5.24
C CYS A 581 -6.17 12.76 4.81
N LEU A 582 -7.49 12.89 4.95
CA LEU A 582 -8.46 11.87 4.56
C LEU A 582 -9.10 12.21 3.22
N TRP A 583 -9.39 11.20 2.43
CA TRP A 583 -10.28 11.31 1.29
C TRP A 583 -11.74 11.42 1.76
N PRO A 584 -12.57 12.22 1.12
CA PRO A 584 -14.00 12.25 1.42
C PRO A 584 -14.68 10.96 0.96
N ILE A 585 -15.84 10.65 1.51
CA ILE A 585 -16.76 9.70 0.90
C ILE A 585 -17.20 10.28 -0.44
N TRP A 586 -17.14 9.46 -1.50
CA TRP A 586 -17.43 9.91 -2.87
C TRP A 586 -18.91 10.20 -3.06
N GLN A 587 -19.22 11.24 -3.81
CA GLN A 587 -20.59 11.71 -4.00
C GLN A 587 -21.53 10.60 -4.48
N CYS A 588 -21.07 9.75 -5.41
CA CYS A 588 -21.89 8.64 -5.92
C CYS A 588 -22.32 7.63 -4.85
N PHE A 589 -21.51 7.45 -3.78
CA PHE A 589 -21.87 6.56 -2.66
C PHE A 589 -22.78 7.26 -1.66
N ILE A 590 -22.60 8.57 -1.46
CA ILE A 590 -23.52 9.38 -0.64
C ILE A 590 -24.92 9.31 -1.27
N ASP A 591 -25.03 9.57 -2.57
CA ASP A 591 -26.29 9.56 -3.31
C ASP A 591 -27.01 8.19 -3.26
N ALA A 592 -26.23 7.09 -3.26
CA ALA A 592 -26.74 5.72 -3.20
C ALA A 592 -27.00 5.20 -1.77
N SER A 593 -26.67 5.95 -0.73
CA SER A 593 -26.66 5.48 0.66
C SER A 593 -27.98 5.59 1.40
N ASN A 594 -29.06 5.98 0.77
CA ASN A 594 -30.32 6.30 1.43
C ASN A 594 -30.16 7.34 2.59
N ASN A 595 -29.35 8.38 2.34
CA ASN A 595 -28.99 9.44 3.29
C ASN A 595 -28.18 8.99 4.54
N MET A 596 -27.65 7.78 4.56
CA MET A 596 -26.83 7.30 5.69
C MET A 596 -25.40 7.78 5.64
N LEU A 597 -24.86 8.14 4.48
CA LEU A 597 -23.50 8.63 4.33
C LEU A 597 -23.48 10.15 4.08
N ASN A 598 -22.49 10.82 4.65
CA ASN A 598 -22.20 12.23 4.41
C ASN A 598 -20.70 12.52 4.67
N ASN A 599 -20.25 13.72 4.32
CA ASN A 599 -18.92 14.22 4.60
C ASN A 599 -18.91 15.28 5.73
N ASP A 600 -20.05 15.56 6.32
CA ASP A 600 -20.14 16.50 7.44
C ASP A 600 -19.46 15.90 8.67
N GLY A 601 -18.78 16.71 9.45
CA GLY A 601 -18.10 16.27 10.67
C GLY A 601 -19.07 15.76 11.76
N ASN A 602 -20.37 16.01 11.61
CA ASN A 602 -21.44 15.39 12.38
C ASN A 602 -21.81 14.05 11.73
N TYR A 603 -21.04 13.03 12.04
CA TYR A 603 -21.47 11.65 11.80
C TYR A 603 -22.71 11.42 12.66
N GLY A 604 -23.91 11.42 12.05
CA GLY A 604 -25.17 11.38 12.76
C GLY A 604 -25.12 10.43 13.94
N GLN A 605 -25.34 10.96 15.12
CA GLN A 605 -25.17 10.37 16.45
C GLN A 605 -24.38 9.07 16.43
N LEU A 606 -23.05 9.19 16.48
CA LEU A 606 -22.20 8.05 16.80
C LEU A 606 -22.74 7.49 18.11
N SER A 607 -23.50 6.38 18.02
CA SER A 607 -23.91 5.68 19.22
C SER A 607 -22.64 5.31 19.97
N ASP A 608 -22.47 5.94 21.12
CA ASP A 608 -21.41 5.62 22.08
C ASP A 608 -21.37 4.12 22.40
#